data_783d28ab9dd38d8f8e5090512aa9e6f7
#
_entry.id   783d28ab9dd38d8f8e5090512aa9e6f7
#
_cell.length_a   1.000
_cell.length_b   1.000
_cell.length_c   1.000
_cell.angle_alpha   90.00
_cell.angle_beta   90.00
_cell.angle_gamma   90.00
#
_symmetry.space_group_name_H-M   'P 1'
#
loop_
_entity.id
_entity.type
_entity.pdbx_description
1 polymer ?
#
loop_
_entity_poly.entity_id
_entity_poly.type
_entity_poly.pdbx_seq_one_letter_code
_entity_poly.pdbx_strand_id
1 'polypeptide(L)'
;MIWYLREVSGMFRFMLFGFLFSSLVLLGSIPDIDYDYFENDKFDLVDIDEFLGRVNVKNILRGRYFFIGIRNVANPSAVQALSKEKLDEIREINPVGIILFRENFKDAQQTKELIEEIKRHLGSDILIAVDEEGGLVSRASENKKLGVYNFPAMESVGKTGDFQLAYKIGEILGKQLRRLGINVNMAPVADAKFATNNPLGSRTFGSSSYNIGLMVEAFIDGIQREGVFAVVKHFPGLGGTKVDTHKDLALLPYSKNFLMVNNFIPFLFGKKAKFIMLGHVLVPKISADVSSMSKDIVDIIRHNLNIFSIIMTDAYDMGAIVNNFSLEHAIKKSLNSGIDIVLIPEGFKKLNVEE
;
A
#
# COMPACT_ATOMS: atom_id res chain seq x y z
N MET A 1 34.76 20.38 2.47
CA MET A 1 33.48 19.60 2.56
C MET A 1 32.39 20.11 1.61
N ILE A 2 32.23 21.42 1.41
CA ILE A 2 31.28 22.00 0.46
C ILE A 2 31.63 21.82 -1.02
N TRP A 3 32.95 21.68 -1.34
CA TRP A 3 33.44 21.47 -2.71
C TRP A 3 33.23 20.03 -3.20
N TYR A 4 33.27 19.05 -2.30
CA TYR A 4 33.07 17.63 -2.62
C TYR A 4 31.59 17.31 -3.00
N LEU A 5 30.62 18.07 -2.48
CA LEU A 5 29.19 17.88 -2.77
C LEU A 5 28.75 18.44 -4.14
N ARG A 6 29.56 19.32 -4.77
CA ARG A 6 29.25 19.86 -6.11
C ARG A 6 29.67 18.92 -7.24
N GLU A 7 30.75 18.15 -7.08
CA GLU A 7 31.17 17.18 -8.10
C GLU A 7 30.30 15.93 -8.14
N VAL A 8 29.78 15.47 -6.98
CA VAL A 8 28.85 14.34 -6.91
C VAL A 8 27.53 14.63 -7.62
N SER A 9 27.03 15.88 -7.57
CA SER A 9 25.80 16.28 -8.28
C SER A 9 25.98 16.34 -9.81
N GLY A 10 27.19 16.61 -10.29
CA GLY A 10 27.51 16.61 -11.72
C GLY A 10 27.58 15.20 -12.32
N MET A 11 28.19 14.26 -11.60
CA MET A 11 28.28 12.86 -12.02
C MET A 11 26.90 12.17 -12.03
N PHE A 12 26.01 12.52 -11.10
CA PHE A 12 24.62 12.01 -11.09
C PHE A 12 23.81 12.47 -12.30
N ARG A 13 24.03 13.69 -12.80
CA ARG A 13 23.32 14.20 -14.00
C ARG A 13 23.79 13.50 -15.29
N PHE A 14 25.04 13.10 -15.42
CA PHE A 14 25.54 12.36 -16.60
C PHE A 14 25.13 10.89 -16.58
N MET A 15 25.04 10.24 -15.43
CA MET A 15 24.49 8.89 -15.31
C MET A 15 22.99 8.84 -15.63
N LEU A 16 22.20 9.88 -15.27
CA LEU A 16 20.77 9.93 -15.58
C LEU A 16 20.47 9.93 -17.10
N PHE A 17 21.31 10.56 -17.93
CA PHE A 17 21.10 10.63 -19.39
C PHE A 17 21.48 9.33 -20.13
N GLY A 18 22.49 8.60 -19.63
CA GLY A 18 22.89 7.32 -20.22
C GLY A 18 21.94 6.17 -19.89
N PHE A 19 21.27 6.21 -18.73
CA PHE A 19 20.32 5.18 -18.30
C PHE A 19 18.92 5.33 -18.89
N LEU A 20 18.48 6.53 -19.28
CA LEU A 20 17.20 6.75 -19.95
C LEU A 20 17.11 6.02 -21.30
N PHE A 21 18.23 5.85 -22.00
CA PHE A 21 18.25 5.15 -23.30
C PHE A 21 18.25 3.61 -23.14
N SER A 22 18.82 3.07 -22.06
CA SER A 22 18.86 1.62 -21.83
C SER A 22 17.53 1.10 -21.24
N SER A 23 16.81 1.90 -20.45
CA SER A 23 15.51 1.52 -19.91
C SER A 23 14.39 1.49 -20.95
N LEU A 24 14.46 2.35 -22.01
CA LEU A 24 13.54 2.27 -23.14
C LEU A 24 13.72 0.96 -23.92
N VAL A 25 14.95 0.45 -24.05
CA VAL A 25 15.27 -0.80 -24.76
C VAL A 25 14.83 -2.02 -23.94
N LEU A 26 14.90 -1.95 -22.61
CA LEU A 26 14.47 -3.06 -21.73
C LEU A 26 12.93 -3.14 -21.58
N LEU A 27 12.23 -1.99 -21.63
CA LEU A 27 10.77 -1.98 -21.68
C LEU A 27 10.25 -2.64 -22.98
N GLY A 28 10.95 -2.48 -24.12
CA GLY A 28 10.63 -3.19 -25.37
C GLY A 28 10.80 -4.71 -25.31
N SER A 29 11.39 -5.24 -24.25
CA SER A 29 11.55 -6.70 -24.04
C SER A 29 10.46 -7.33 -23.14
N ILE A 30 9.53 -6.53 -22.62
CA ILE A 30 8.34 -7.04 -21.92
C ILE A 30 7.25 -7.23 -22.98
N PRO A 31 6.86 -8.46 -23.34
CA PRO A 31 5.80 -8.70 -24.31
C PRO A 31 4.50 -8.04 -23.83
N ASP A 32 3.78 -7.40 -24.75
CA ASP A 32 2.42 -6.86 -24.55
C ASP A 32 2.29 -5.49 -23.84
N ILE A 33 3.32 -4.63 -23.79
CA ILE A 33 3.13 -3.21 -23.45
C ILE A 33 2.87 -2.41 -24.72
N ASP A 34 1.64 -1.93 -24.85
CA ASP A 34 1.27 -0.95 -25.90
C ASP A 34 1.68 0.46 -25.47
N TYR A 35 2.81 0.94 -26.03
CA TYR A 35 3.39 2.24 -25.70
C TYR A 35 2.58 3.41 -26.25
N ASP A 36 1.89 3.24 -27.38
CA ASP A 36 1.07 4.29 -28.01
C ASP A 36 -0.14 4.67 -27.13
N TYR A 37 -0.55 3.75 -26.26
CA TYR A 37 -1.60 3.99 -25.26
C TYR A 37 -1.20 5.04 -24.21
N PHE A 38 0.09 5.22 -23.94
CA PHE A 38 0.61 6.08 -22.86
C PHE A 38 1.00 7.50 -23.33
N GLU A 39 1.21 7.73 -24.66
CA GLU A 39 1.67 9.03 -25.18
C GLU A 39 0.56 10.06 -25.38
N ASN A 40 -0.70 9.65 -25.48
CA ASN A 40 -1.80 10.51 -25.90
C ASN A 40 -2.56 11.24 -24.78
N ASP A 41 -2.30 10.97 -23.51
CA ASP A 41 -2.97 11.65 -22.39
C ASP A 41 -2.15 12.87 -21.92
N LYS A 42 -2.49 14.06 -22.44
CA LYS A 42 -2.07 15.35 -21.86
C LYS A 42 -2.82 15.57 -20.55
N PHE A 43 -2.17 15.30 -19.42
CA PHE A 43 -2.70 15.64 -18.10
C PHE A 43 -2.04 16.92 -17.58
N ASP A 44 -2.86 17.85 -17.06
CA ASP A 44 -2.38 18.97 -16.28
C ASP A 44 -1.67 18.43 -15.01
N LEU A 45 -0.38 18.71 -14.93
CA LEU A 45 0.44 18.38 -13.76
C LEU A 45 -0.05 19.22 -12.58
N VAL A 46 -0.74 18.58 -11.64
CA VAL A 46 -0.95 19.18 -10.32
C VAL A 46 0.39 19.21 -9.60
N ASP A 47 0.76 20.35 -9.04
CA ASP A 47 1.95 20.49 -8.23
C ASP A 47 1.86 19.54 -7.03
N ILE A 48 2.69 18.51 -7.05
CA ILE A 48 2.64 17.38 -6.13
C ILE A 48 3.17 17.78 -4.76
N ASP A 49 4.16 18.66 -4.72
CA ASP A 49 4.66 19.19 -3.46
C ASP A 49 3.58 20.06 -2.80
N GLU A 50 2.76 20.75 -3.58
CA GLU A 50 1.59 21.46 -3.12
C GLU A 50 0.48 20.50 -2.65
N PHE A 51 0.21 19.40 -3.37
CA PHE A 51 -0.76 18.38 -2.96
C PHE A 51 -0.29 17.62 -1.70
N LEU A 52 0.95 17.15 -1.66
CA LEU A 52 1.53 16.42 -0.53
C LEU A 52 1.78 17.35 0.68
N GLY A 53 2.13 18.61 0.44
CA GLY A 53 2.31 19.63 1.49
C GLY A 53 0.99 20.13 2.07
N ARG A 54 -0.07 20.25 1.27
CA ARG A 54 -1.42 20.64 1.75
C ARG A 54 -2.10 19.54 2.56
N VAL A 55 -1.76 18.28 2.32
CA VAL A 55 -2.31 17.15 3.08
C VAL A 55 -1.50 16.95 4.36
N ASN A 56 -1.72 17.82 5.35
CA ASN A 56 -1.21 17.57 6.70
C ASN A 56 -1.85 16.28 7.23
N VAL A 57 -1.01 15.26 7.47
CA VAL A 57 -1.43 13.92 7.91
C VAL A 57 -2.30 13.97 9.17
N LYS A 58 -1.99 14.85 10.12
CA LYS A 58 -2.82 15.05 11.31
C LYS A 58 -4.22 15.59 10.98
N ASN A 59 -4.36 16.35 9.88
CA ASN A 59 -5.64 16.83 9.42
C ASN A 59 -6.46 15.78 8.66
N ILE A 60 -5.83 14.76 8.08
CA ILE A 60 -6.55 13.65 7.42
C ILE A 60 -7.28 12.83 8.48
N LEU A 61 -6.61 12.50 9.57
CA LEU A 61 -7.16 11.61 10.59
C LEU A 61 -8.36 12.25 11.33
N ARG A 62 -8.27 13.50 11.76
CA ARG A 62 -9.34 14.27 12.43
C ARG A 62 -10.24 13.46 13.36
N GLY A 63 -9.68 12.54 14.13
CA GLY A 63 -10.45 11.61 14.96
C GLY A 63 -11.06 10.42 14.19
N ARG A 64 -10.65 10.19 12.93
CA ARG A 64 -11.06 9.05 12.11
C ARG A 64 -10.00 7.97 12.17
N TYR A 65 -10.38 6.75 12.56
CA TYR A 65 -9.45 5.67 12.85
C TYR A 65 -9.62 4.46 11.94
N PHE A 66 -10.53 4.51 10.96
CA PHE A 66 -10.90 3.33 10.17
C PHE A 66 -10.72 3.54 8.68
N PHE A 67 -10.07 2.57 8.03
CA PHE A 67 -10.33 2.24 6.64
C PHE A 67 -11.36 1.12 6.58
N ILE A 68 -12.40 1.30 5.79
CA ILE A 68 -13.45 0.27 5.67
C ILE A 68 -13.62 -0.15 4.21
N GLY A 69 -14.06 -1.41 4.01
CA GLY A 69 -14.46 -1.91 2.71
C GLY A 69 -15.95 -1.77 2.47
N ILE A 70 -16.33 -1.73 1.20
CA ILE A 70 -17.71 -1.81 0.75
C ILE A 70 -17.83 -3.11 -0.05
N ARG A 71 -18.15 -4.21 0.62
CA ARG A 71 -18.11 -5.54 0.02
C ARG A 71 -19.49 -6.20 -0.04
N ASN A 72 -19.77 -6.82 -1.17
CA ASN A 72 -20.87 -7.76 -1.34
C ASN A 72 -20.55 -8.69 -2.53
N VAL A 73 -19.83 -9.76 -2.27
CA VAL A 73 -19.41 -10.72 -3.29
C VAL A 73 -20.60 -11.45 -3.91
N ALA A 74 -21.67 -11.71 -3.12
CA ALA A 74 -22.87 -12.40 -3.61
C ALA A 74 -23.74 -11.49 -4.50
N ASN A 75 -23.70 -10.17 -4.30
CA ASN A 75 -24.43 -9.19 -5.11
C ASN A 75 -23.55 -7.96 -5.40
N PRO A 76 -22.63 -8.05 -6.38
CA PRO A 76 -21.73 -6.93 -6.71
C PRO A 76 -22.47 -5.64 -7.10
N SER A 77 -23.61 -5.72 -7.75
CA SER A 77 -24.39 -4.52 -8.16
C SER A 77 -24.83 -3.66 -6.97
N ALA A 78 -25.03 -4.25 -5.79
CA ALA A 78 -25.37 -3.52 -4.57
C ALA A 78 -24.21 -2.67 -4.00
N VAL A 79 -22.99 -2.84 -4.52
CA VAL A 79 -21.79 -2.10 -4.09
C VAL A 79 -21.08 -1.39 -5.25
N GLN A 80 -21.68 -1.42 -6.42
CA GLN A 80 -21.27 -0.62 -7.60
C GLN A 80 -22.01 0.72 -7.66
N ALA A 81 -23.13 0.84 -6.96
CA ALA A 81 -23.85 2.08 -6.66
C ALA A 81 -24.41 1.94 -5.23
N LEU A 82 -24.19 2.92 -4.38
CA LEU A 82 -24.61 2.86 -2.97
C LEU A 82 -25.95 3.54 -2.78
N SER A 83 -26.84 2.93 -1.98
CA SER A 83 -28.06 3.59 -1.55
C SER A 83 -27.73 4.71 -0.56
N LYS A 84 -28.68 5.65 -0.41
CA LYS A 84 -28.52 6.75 0.56
C LYS A 84 -28.37 6.21 1.98
N GLU A 85 -29.17 5.20 2.35
CA GLU A 85 -29.10 4.56 3.66
C GLU A 85 -27.73 3.98 3.93
N LYS A 86 -27.11 3.35 2.92
CA LYS A 86 -25.75 2.79 3.04
C LYS A 86 -24.70 3.86 3.19
N LEU A 87 -24.85 4.97 2.51
CA LEU A 87 -23.95 6.13 2.65
C LEU A 87 -24.10 6.81 4.01
N ASP A 88 -25.32 6.86 4.56
CA ASP A 88 -25.58 7.41 5.89
C ASP A 88 -24.98 6.50 6.98
N GLU A 89 -25.11 5.16 6.88
CA GLU A 89 -24.41 4.21 7.75
C GLU A 89 -22.89 4.41 7.73
N ILE A 90 -22.30 4.57 6.54
CA ILE A 90 -20.86 4.81 6.41
C ILE A 90 -20.48 6.16 7.04
N ARG A 91 -21.31 7.18 6.92
CA ARG A 91 -21.08 8.50 7.51
C ARG A 91 -21.05 8.46 9.04
N GLU A 92 -21.92 7.65 9.67
CA GLU A 92 -21.92 7.48 11.14
C GLU A 92 -20.61 6.92 11.65
N ILE A 93 -20.00 6.02 10.88
CA ILE A 93 -18.66 5.46 11.18
C ILE A 93 -17.57 6.52 11.10
N ASN A 94 -17.76 7.52 10.24
CA ASN A 94 -16.78 8.56 9.96
C ASN A 94 -15.40 8.00 9.57
N PRO A 95 -15.28 7.13 8.55
CA PRO A 95 -14.00 6.51 8.20
C PRO A 95 -13.02 7.54 7.62
N VAL A 96 -11.72 7.28 7.75
CA VAL A 96 -10.67 8.04 7.08
C VAL A 96 -10.62 7.71 5.59
N GLY A 97 -11.01 6.49 5.21
CA GLY A 97 -10.98 6.04 3.83
C GLY A 97 -11.82 4.80 3.57
N ILE A 98 -12.07 4.59 2.28
CA ILE A 98 -12.76 3.43 1.73
C ILE A 98 -11.77 2.63 0.89
N ILE A 99 -11.67 1.32 1.13
CA ILE A 99 -10.94 0.41 0.24
C ILE A 99 -11.92 -0.28 -0.72
N LEU A 100 -11.59 -0.24 -2.01
CA LEU A 100 -12.38 -0.85 -3.07
C LEU A 100 -11.80 -2.21 -3.47
N PHE A 101 -12.69 -3.14 -3.76
CA PHE A 101 -12.40 -4.51 -4.19
C PHE A 101 -12.98 -4.79 -5.58
N ARG A 102 -12.70 -5.97 -6.14
CA ARG A 102 -13.16 -6.37 -7.49
C ARG A 102 -14.66 -6.17 -7.71
N GLU A 103 -15.47 -6.48 -6.70
CA GLU A 103 -16.92 -6.36 -6.75
C GLU A 103 -17.44 -4.92 -6.88
N ASN A 104 -16.60 -3.92 -6.55
CA ASN A 104 -16.97 -2.51 -6.72
C ASN A 104 -16.79 -2.02 -8.17
N PHE A 105 -16.08 -2.76 -9.01
CA PHE A 105 -15.66 -2.34 -10.33
C PHE A 105 -16.48 -2.98 -11.45
N LYS A 106 -17.29 -2.19 -12.14
CA LYS A 106 -18.01 -2.58 -13.36
C LYS A 106 -17.26 -2.10 -14.63
N ASP A 107 -16.97 -0.82 -14.67
CA ASP A 107 -16.20 -0.12 -15.69
C ASP A 107 -15.67 1.23 -15.16
N ALA A 108 -14.86 1.93 -15.95
CA ALA A 108 -14.23 3.18 -15.50
C ALA A 108 -15.23 4.29 -15.19
N GLN A 109 -16.33 4.40 -15.96
CA GLN A 109 -17.33 5.43 -15.74
C GLN A 109 -18.10 5.18 -14.43
N GLN A 110 -18.58 3.96 -14.23
CA GLN A 110 -19.27 3.58 -12.99
C GLN A 110 -18.37 3.76 -11.77
N THR A 111 -17.07 3.39 -11.87
CA THR A 111 -16.11 3.54 -10.77
C THR A 111 -15.94 5.01 -10.37
N LYS A 112 -15.82 5.92 -11.35
CA LYS A 112 -15.76 7.36 -11.09
C LYS A 112 -17.02 7.87 -10.41
N GLU A 113 -18.19 7.49 -10.91
CA GLU A 113 -19.49 7.88 -10.35
C GLU A 113 -19.65 7.43 -8.91
N LEU A 114 -19.26 6.18 -8.59
CA LEU A 114 -19.26 5.64 -7.23
C LEU A 114 -18.33 6.46 -6.31
N ILE A 115 -17.10 6.76 -6.76
CA ILE A 115 -16.14 7.52 -5.98
C ILE A 115 -16.61 8.97 -5.76
N GLU A 116 -17.16 9.60 -6.78
CA GLU A 116 -17.73 10.96 -6.67
C GLU A 116 -18.92 11.00 -5.70
N GLU A 117 -19.77 9.97 -5.71
CA GLU A 117 -20.88 9.85 -4.80
C GLU A 117 -20.40 9.68 -3.35
N ILE A 118 -19.44 8.82 -3.11
CA ILE A 118 -18.78 8.66 -1.80
C ILE A 118 -18.22 10.00 -1.32
N LYS A 119 -17.46 10.71 -2.17
CA LYS A 119 -16.88 12.01 -1.82
C LYS A 119 -17.92 13.09 -1.54
N ARG A 120 -19.02 13.11 -2.27
CA ARG A 120 -20.13 14.07 -2.01
C ARG A 120 -20.79 13.85 -0.66
N HIS A 121 -20.90 12.60 -0.21
CA HIS A 121 -21.58 12.26 1.05
C HIS A 121 -20.64 12.32 2.27
N LEU A 122 -19.38 11.88 2.12
CA LEU A 122 -18.44 11.73 3.24
C LEU A 122 -17.40 12.87 3.33
N GLY A 123 -17.30 13.69 2.28
CA GLY A 123 -16.33 14.77 2.19
C GLY A 123 -15.28 14.50 1.12
N SER A 124 -14.77 15.56 0.50
CA SER A 124 -13.78 15.48 -0.59
C SER A 124 -12.41 14.98 -0.14
N ASP A 125 -12.15 15.00 1.17
CA ASP A 125 -10.91 14.55 1.81
C ASP A 125 -10.88 13.05 2.15
N ILE A 126 -12.01 12.32 1.90
CA ILE A 126 -12.04 10.86 2.08
C ILE A 126 -11.01 10.18 1.20
N LEU A 127 -10.26 9.23 1.76
CA LEU A 127 -9.30 8.45 1.01
C LEU A 127 -9.99 7.29 0.29
N ILE A 128 -9.58 7.05 -0.95
CA ILE A 128 -10.08 5.92 -1.76
C ILE A 128 -8.90 5.03 -2.08
N ALA A 129 -8.93 3.81 -1.60
CA ALA A 129 -7.83 2.87 -1.70
C ALA A 129 -8.17 1.65 -2.56
N VAL A 130 -7.12 1.01 -3.06
CA VAL A 130 -7.18 -0.29 -3.75
C VAL A 130 -5.90 -1.09 -3.49
N ASP A 131 -5.99 -2.43 -3.53
CA ASP A 131 -4.82 -3.30 -3.65
C ASP A 131 -4.47 -3.49 -5.13
N GLU A 132 -3.48 -2.78 -5.60
CA GLU A 132 -2.94 -2.92 -6.95
C GLU A 132 -1.42 -3.11 -6.86
N GLU A 133 -1.00 -4.34 -6.54
CA GLU A 133 0.41 -4.70 -6.37
C GLU A 133 1.08 -5.08 -7.69
N GLY A 134 0.27 -5.48 -8.68
CA GLY A 134 0.70 -6.21 -9.86
C GLY A 134 0.67 -7.74 -9.66
N GLY A 135 0.64 -8.49 -10.76
CA GLY A 135 0.56 -9.94 -10.73
C GLY A 135 -0.72 -10.47 -10.09
N LEU A 136 -0.58 -11.28 -9.04
CA LEU A 136 -1.71 -11.98 -8.40
C LEU A 136 -2.62 -11.06 -7.57
N VAL A 137 -2.12 -9.95 -7.08
CA VAL A 137 -2.89 -9.01 -6.26
C VAL A 137 -3.11 -7.72 -7.05
N SER A 138 -4.15 -7.75 -7.86
CA SER A 138 -4.51 -6.69 -8.79
C SER A 138 -6.03 -6.59 -8.83
N ARG A 139 -6.63 -5.61 -8.14
CA ARG A 139 -8.09 -5.51 -8.03
C ARG A 139 -8.71 -4.72 -9.17
N ALA A 140 -8.04 -3.64 -9.58
CA ALA A 140 -8.50 -2.79 -10.67
C ALA A 140 -8.08 -3.33 -12.04
N SER A 141 -6.82 -3.72 -12.23
CA SER A 141 -6.28 -4.13 -13.53
C SER A 141 -6.82 -5.48 -14.03
N GLU A 142 -7.37 -6.34 -13.16
CA GLU A 142 -8.10 -7.55 -13.60
C GLU A 142 -9.35 -7.22 -14.45
N ASN A 143 -9.97 -6.05 -14.24
CA ASN A 143 -11.08 -5.58 -15.06
C ASN A 143 -10.57 -4.65 -16.17
N LYS A 144 -10.37 -5.19 -17.37
CA LYS A 144 -9.86 -4.44 -18.53
C LYS A 144 -10.68 -3.19 -18.87
N LYS A 145 -11.96 -3.11 -18.46
CA LYS A 145 -12.81 -1.93 -18.71
C LYS A 145 -12.44 -0.72 -17.85
N LEU A 146 -11.55 -0.89 -16.86
CA LEU A 146 -11.03 0.22 -16.06
C LEU A 146 -9.87 0.95 -16.73
N GLY A 147 -9.22 0.34 -17.72
CA GLY A 147 -8.05 0.90 -18.37
C GLY A 147 -6.84 1.01 -17.44
N VAL A 148 -6.73 0.13 -16.46
CA VAL A 148 -5.55 -0.04 -15.62
C VAL A 148 -4.74 -1.19 -16.16
N TYR A 149 -3.45 -0.96 -16.38
CA TYR A 149 -2.54 -1.99 -16.90
C TYR A 149 -2.20 -3.01 -15.80
N ASN A 150 -2.33 -4.30 -16.13
CA ASN A 150 -1.95 -5.37 -15.22
C ASN A 150 -0.45 -5.64 -15.35
N PHE A 151 0.34 -5.04 -14.46
CA PHE A 151 1.78 -5.25 -14.41
C PHE A 151 2.14 -6.67 -13.96
N PRO A 152 3.29 -7.21 -14.39
CA PRO A 152 3.76 -8.51 -13.94
C PRO A 152 3.99 -8.52 -12.43
N ALA A 153 4.07 -9.72 -11.85
CA ALA A 153 4.39 -9.89 -10.43
C ALA A 153 5.73 -9.22 -10.09
N MET A 154 5.80 -8.55 -8.94
CA MET A 154 6.97 -7.77 -8.53
C MET A 154 8.26 -8.59 -8.43
N GLU A 155 8.19 -9.91 -8.23
CA GLU A 155 9.36 -10.79 -8.30
C GLU A 155 10.02 -10.76 -9.70
N SER A 156 9.24 -10.66 -10.76
CA SER A 156 9.77 -10.52 -12.12
C SER A 156 10.48 -9.18 -12.31
N VAL A 157 9.91 -8.10 -11.76
CA VAL A 157 10.53 -6.77 -11.76
C VAL A 157 11.82 -6.79 -10.95
N GLY A 158 11.80 -7.36 -9.75
CA GLY A 158 12.98 -7.47 -8.89
C GLY A 158 14.13 -8.27 -9.50
N LYS A 159 13.83 -9.31 -10.28
CA LYS A 159 14.84 -10.11 -11.02
C LYS A 159 15.59 -9.30 -12.08
N THR A 160 15.02 -8.22 -12.59
CA THR A 160 15.74 -7.33 -13.54
C THR A 160 16.87 -6.55 -12.90
N GLY A 161 16.80 -6.30 -11.59
CA GLY A 161 17.71 -5.39 -10.89
C GLY A 161 17.53 -3.92 -11.27
N ASP A 162 16.57 -3.59 -12.13
CA ASP A 162 16.31 -2.25 -12.65
C ASP A 162 15.28 -1.50 -11.81
N PHE A 163 15.77 -0.66 -10.89
CA PHE A 163 14.90 0.18 -10.06
C PHE A 163 14.19 1.30 -10.85
N GLN A 164 14.71 1.71 -12.02
CA GLN A 164 14.01 2.65 -12.89
C GLN A 164 12.73 2.04 -13.46
N LEU A 165 12.73 0.72 -13.72
CA LEU A 165 11.52 0.01 -14.10
C LEU A 165 10.48 0.05 -12.98
N ALA A 166 10.88 -0.15 -11.71
CA ALA A 166 9.98 -0.04 -10.57
C ALA A 166 9.39 1.37 -10.43
N TYR A 167 10.22 2.42 -10.64
CA TYR A 167 9.76 3.80 -10.69
C TYR A 167 8.70 4.02 -11.77
N LYS A 168 8.99 3.55 -13.00
CA LYS A 168 8.09 3.72 -14.15
C LYS A 168 6.76 2.99 -13.95
N ILE A 169 6.79 1.79 -13.38
CA ILE A 169 5.57 1.05 -12.99
C ILE A 169 4.75 1.88 -11.99
N GLY A 170 5.39 2.42 -10.95
CA GLY A 170 4.73 3.27 -9.97
C GLY A 170 4.09 4.51 -10.61
N GLU A 171 4.81 5.20 -11.51
CA GLU A 171 4.34 6.38 -12.24
C GLU A 171 3.10 6.06 -13.09
N ILE A 172 3.18 5.03 -13.94
CA ILE A 172 2.08 4.64 -14.82
C ILE A 172 0.84 4.24 -14.01
N LEU A 173 1.05 3.40 -12.99
CA LEU A 173 -0.02 2.94 -12.11
C LEU A 173 -0.67 4.11 -11.36
N GLY A 174 0.13 5.04 -10.85
CA GLY A 174 -0.35 6.25 -10.20
C GLY A 174 -1.26 7.08 -11.11
N LYS A 175 -0.84 7.34 -12.35
CA LYS A 175 -1.67 8.04 -13.35
C LYS A 175 -3.00 7.35 -13.59
N GLN A 176 -2.99 6.03 -13.75
CA GLN A 176 -4.18 5.25 -14.06
C GLN A 176 -5.16 5.19 -12.88
N LEU A 177 -4.66 4.96 -11.65
CA LEU A 177 -5.49 4.95 -10.45
C LEU A 177 -6.10 6.34 -10.16
N ARG A 178 -5.29 7.40 -10.27
CA ARG A 178 -5.76 8.77 -10.08
C ARG A 178 -6.87 9.13 -11.07
N ARG A 179 -6.77 8.72 -12.34
CA ARG A 179 -7.81 8.94 -13.36
C ARG A 179 -9.16 8.33 -12.97
N LEU A 180 -9.17 7.26 -12.19
CA LEU A 180 -10.38 6.66 -11.63
C LEU A 180 -10.88 7.38 -10.36
N GLY A 181 -10.09 8.29 -9.77
CA GLY A 181 -10.38 8.96 -8.50
C GLY A 181 -9.81 8.26 -7.25
N ILE A 182 -9.04 7.18 -7.45
CA ILE A 182 -8.33 6.44 -6.41
C ILE A 182 -7.07 7.21 -6.04
N ASN A 183 -6.84 7.42 -4.74
CA ASN A 183 -5.73 8.23 -4.22
C ASN A 183 -4.84 7.50 -3.20
N VAL A 184 -5.10 6.21 -2.92
CA VAL A 184 -4.23 5.36 -2.10
C VAL A 184 -4.06 4.00 -2.80
N ASN A 185 -2.83 3.52 -2.90
CA ASN A 185 -2.53 2.16 -3.33
C ASN A 185 -1.92 1.37 -2.17
N MET A 186 -2.50 0.23 -1.81
CA MET A 186 -1.99 -0.69 -0.79
C MET A 186 -0.78 -1.47 -1.32
N ALA A 187 0.23 -0.75 -1.80
CA ALA A 187 1.51 -1.22 -2.34
C ALA A 187 2.59 -0.14 -2.15
N PRO A 188 3.88 -0.49 -2.18
CA PRO A 188 4.48 -1.78 -2.56
C PRO A 188 4.64 -2.76 -1.40
N VAL A 189 4.83 -4.06 -1.76
CA VAL A 189 5.24 -5.11 -0.82
C VAL A 189 6.75 -5.05 -0.60
N ALA A 190 7.14 -4.68 0.62
CA ALA A 190 8.54 -4.50 1.04
C ALA A 190 9.13 -5.74 1.75
N ASP A 191 8.37 -6.82 1.84
CA ASP A 191 8.80 -8.05 2.48
C ASP A 191 9.99 -8.69 1.77
N ALA A 192 11.07 -9.02 2.50
CA ALA A 192 12.20 -9.78 1.98
C ALA A 192 11.95 -11.27 2.16
N LYS A 193 11.76 -12.01 1.06
CA LYS A 193 11.43 -13.42 1.06
C LYS A 193 12.68 -14.29 1.25
N PHE A 194 12.89 -14.84 2.43
CA PHE A 194 14.00 -15.73 2.75
C PHE A 194 13.58 -17.11 3.29
N ALA A 195 12.33 -17.29 3.68
CA ALA A 195 11.80 -18.61 4.01
C ALA A 195 11.42 -19.38 2.74
N THR A 196 11.72 -20.67 2.71
CA THR A 196 11.24 -21.58 1.65
C THR A 196 9.73 -21.76 1.76
N ASN A 197 9.03 -21.81 0.62
CA ASN A 197 7.56 -21.94 0.55
C ASN A 197 6.82 -20.81 1.28
N ASN A 198 7.38 -19.58 1.23
CA ASN A 198 6.75 -18.43 1.84
C ASN A 198 5.43 -18.09 1.12
N PRO A 199 4.32 -17.83 1.86
CA PRO A 199 2.99 -17.56 1.30
C PRO A 199 2.90 -16.32 0.40
N LEU A 200 3.84 -15.36 0.53
CA LEU A 200 3.86 -14.16 -0.32
C LEU A 200 4.09 -14.50 -1.81
N GLY A 201 4.72 -15.65 -2.09
CA GLY A 201 4.95 -16.09 -3.48
C GLY A 201 5.72 -15.05 -4.28
N SER A 202 5.16 -14.63 -5.42
CA SER A 202 5.77 -13.66 -6.35
C SER A 202 5.41 -12.20 -6.07
N ARG A 203 4.73 -11.89 -4.96
CA ARG A 203 4.30 -10.52 -4.62
C ARG A 203 5.47 -9.59 -4.24
N THR A 204 6.59 -10.13 -3.75
CA THR A 204 7.76 -9.37 -3.32
C THR A 204 8.76 -9.20 -4.45
N PHE A 205 9.60 -8.16 -4.39
CA PHE A 205 10.70 -7.95 -5.35
C PHE A 205 11.84 -8.98 -5.22
N GLY A 206 11.81 -9.89 -4.24
CA GLY A 206 12.81 -10.96 -4.10
C GLY A 206 13.23 -11.24 -2.66
N SER A 207 14.54 -11.52 -2.45
CA SER A 207 15.09 -11.93 -1.16
C SER A 207 16.20 -11.01 -0.63
N SER A 208 16.86 -10.23 -1.48
CA SER A 208 17.88 -9.26 -1.06
C SER A 208 17.21 -8.01 -0.49
N SER A 209 17.31 -7.80 0.82
CA SER A 209 16.70 -6.65 1.50
C SER A 209 17.12 -5.31 0.93
N TYR A 210 18.39 -5.16 0.54
CA TYR A 210 18.90 -3.93 -0.05
C TYR A 210 18.31 -3.68 -1.45
N ASN A 211 18.30 -4.70 -2.33
CA ASN A 211 17.72 -4.57 -3.67
C ASN A 211 16.21 -4.31 -3.62
N ILE A 212 15.50 -5.00 -2.71
CA ILE A 212 14.09 -4.73 -2.47
C ILE A 212 13.89 -3.28 -2.04
N GLY A 213 14.76 -2.78 -1.14
CA GLY A 213 14.71 -1.39 -0.69
C GLY A 213 14.78 -0.39 -1.85
N LEU A 214 15.73 -0.57 -2.78
CA LEU A 214 15.84 0.27 -3.98
C LEU A 214 14.59 0.23 -4.86
N MET A 215 14.01 -0.97 -5.07
CA MET A 215 12.78 -1.14 -5.84
C MET A 215 11.58 -0.47 -5.15
N VAL A 216 11.47 -0.65 -3.83
CA VAL A 216 10.42 -0.07 -2.99
C VAL A 216 10.47 1.45 -3.03
N GLU A 217 11.66 2.05 -2.83
CA GLU A 217 11.84 3.51 -2.89
C GLU A 217 11.46 4.06 -4.26
N ALA A 218 11.94 3.44 -5.32
CA ALA A 218 11.68 3.87 -6.69
C ALA A 218 10.18 3.79 -7.03
N PHE A 219 9.50 2.68 -6.67
CA PHE A 219 8.06 2.54 -6.88
C PHE A 219 7.27 3.61 -6.12
N ILE A 220 7.64 3.89 -4.85
CA ILE A 220 6.98 4.91 -4.03
C ILE A 220 7.17 6.31 -4.65
N ASP A 221 8.39 6.65 -5.08
CA ASP A 221 8.66 7.92 -5.72
C ASP A 221 7.84 8.08 -7.01
N GLY A 222 7.72 7.01 -7.81
CA GLY A 222 6.91 7.01 -9.04
C GLY A 222 5.43 7.22 -8.79
N ILE A 223 4.82 6.42 -7.91
CA ILE A 223 3.37 6.48 -7.67
C ILE A 223 2.94 7.75 -6.92
N GLN A 224 3.73 8.19 -5.94
CA GLN A 224 3.41 9.40 -5.17
C GLN A 224 3.59 10.67 -5.99
N ARG A 225 4.49 10.67 -6.98
CA ARG A 225 4.60 11.76 -7.96
C ARG A 225 3.28 12.01 -8.69
N GLU A 226 2.47 11.00 -8.90
CA GLU A 226 1.18 11.11 -9.57
C GLU A 226 0.01 11.44 -8.61
N GLY A 227 0.30 11.75 -7.34
CA GLY A 227 -0.70 12.11 -6.34
C GLY A 227 -1.48 10.91 -5.77
N VAL A 228 -0.95 9.69 -5.88
CA VAL A 228 -1.49 8.49 -5.25
C VAL A 228 -0.56 8.07 -4.11
N PHE A 229 -1.06 8.02 -2.89
CA PHE A 229 -0.29 7.63 -1.73
C PHE A 229 0.06 6.14 -1.75
N ALA A 230 1.32 5.83 -1.48
CA ALA A 230 1.79 4.46 -1.30
C ALA A 230 1.60 3.97 0.14
N VAL A 231 1.35 2.67 0.27
CA VAL A 231 1.33 1.94 1.55
C VAL A 231 2.42 0.88 1.50
N VAL A 232 3.52 1.10 2.21
CA VAL A 232 4.60 0.10 2.31
C VAL A 232 4.19 -1.00 3.29
N LYS A 233 4.29 -2.28 2.88
CA LYS A 233 3.74 -3.42 3.64
C LYS A 233 4.59 -4.69 3.54
N HIS A 234 4.52 -5.62 4.48
CA HIS A 234 3.77 -5.72 5.74
C HIS A 234 4.76 -5.72 6.91
N PHE A 235 5.00 -4.57 7.55
CA PHE A 235 5.96 -4.50 8.66
C PHE A 235 5.53 -5.43 9.81
N PRO A 236 6.43 -6.14 10.48
CA PRO A 236 7.90 -6.16 10.44
C PRO A 236 8.51 -7.06 9.36
N GLY A 237 7.75 -7.49 8.38
CA GLY A 237 8.17 -8.32 7.25
C GLY A 237 7.70 -9.78 7.37
N LEU A 238 6.87 -10.23 6.43
CA LEU A 238 6.31 -11.59 6.39
C LEU A 238 7.20 -12.60 5.65
N GLY A 239 8.32 -12.15 5.06
CA GLY A 239 9.15 -13.01 4.20
C GLY A 239 9.85 -14.16 4.88
N GLY A 240 9.91 -14.16 6.22
CA GLY A 240 10.44 -15.25 7.05
C GLY A 240 9.39 -16.23 7.57
N THR A 241 8.10 -15.99 7.31
CA THR A 241 7.00 -16.87 7.79
C THR A 241 6.76 -18.05 6.87
N LYS A 242 6.14 -19.10 7.40
CA LYS A 242 5.67 -20.28 6.65
C LYS A 242 4.15 -20.40 6.67
N VAL A 243 3.47 -19.64 7.54
CA VAL A 243 2.02 -19.62 7.71
C VAL A 243 1.46 -18.40 6.96
N ASP A 244 0.40 -18.61 6.21
CA ASP A 244 -0.37 -17.58 5.57
C ASP A 244 -1.25 -16.87 6.61
N THR A 245 -1.03 -15.57 6.80
CA THR A 245 -1.77 -14.75 7.80
C THR A 245 -3.26 -14.60 7.48
N HIS A 246 -3.67 -14.89 6.25
CA HIS A 246 -5.10 -15.00 5.90
C HIS A 246 -5.76 -16.22 6.56
N LYS A 247 -4.98 -17.24 6.94
CA LYS A 247 -5.48 -18.48 7.51
C LYS A 247 -5.31 -18.57 9.03
N ASP A 248 -4.14 -18.15 9.52
CA ASP A 248 -3.82 -18.24 10.96
C ASP A 248 -2.64 -17.33 11.34
N LEU A 249 -2.36 -17.22 12.62
CA LEU A 249 -1.31 -16.39 13.17
C LEU A 249 0.08 -16.94 12.80
N ALA A 250 0.86 -16.14 12.11
CA ALA A 250 2.22 -16.48 11.73
C ALA A 250 3.24 -16.08 12.82
N LEU A 251 4.39 -16.76 12.82
CA LEU A 251 5.50 -16.52 13.76
C LEU A 251 6.76 -16.09 13.03
N LEU A 252 7.46 -15.09 13.60
CA LEU A 252 8.81 -14.67 13.24
C LEU A 252 9.73 -14.87 14.46
N PRO A 253 10.36 -16.06 14.64
CA PRO A 253 11.13 -16.38 15.84
C PRO A 253 12.55 -15.77 15.83
N TYR A 254 12.73 -14.64 15.17
CA TYR A 254 14.03 -13.98 15.00
C TYR A 254 14.24 -12.86 16.01
N SER A 255 15.51 -12.58 16.32
CA SER A 255 15.88 -11.45 17.18
C SER A 255 15.70 -10.13 16.45
N LYS A 256 15.57 -9.02 17.20
CA LYS A 256 15.53 -7.66 16.66
C LYS A 256 16.74 -7.39 15.75
N ASN A 257 17.94 -7.78 16.15
CA ASN A 257 19.16 -7.56 15.34
C ASN A 257 19.10 -8.30 14.00
N PHE A 258 18.58 -9.53 13.98
CA PHE A 258 18.36 -10.27 12.74
C PHE A 258 17.36 -9.54 11.84
N LEU A 259 16.24 -9.10 12.40
CA LEU A 259 15.20 -8.40 11.64
C LEU A 259 15.66 -7.04 11.13
N MET A 260 16.49 -6.31 11.88
CA MET A 260 17.10 -5.05 11.45
C MET A 260 17.84 -5.19 10.13
N VAL A 261 18.59 -6.28 9.95
CA VAL A 261 19.43 -6.49 8.75
C VAL A 261 18.63 -7.15 7.60
N ASN A 262 17.70 -8.04 7.92
CA ASN A 262 17.04 -8.87 6.91
C ASN A 262 15.62 -8.40 6.53
N ASN A 263 14.89 -7.76 7.46
CA ASN A 263 13.50 -7.39 7.24
C ASN A 263 13.28 -5.89 7.16
N PHE A 264 13.97 -5.09 8.02
CA PHE A 264 13.61 -3.68 8.19
C PHE A 264 14.24 -2.77 7.13
N ILE A 265 15.33 -3.20 6.47
CA ILE A 265 16.01 -2.40 5.44
C ILE A 265 15.04 -1.94 4.34
N PRO A 266 14.20 -2.78 3.73
CA PRO A 266 13.27 -2.31 2.70
C PRO A 266 12.30 -1.23 3.20
N PHE A 267 11.89 -1.28 4.46
CA PHE A 267 11.01 -0.27 5.06
C PHE A 267 11.73 1.04 5.35
N LEU A 268 13.05 1.00 5.63
CA LEU A 268 13.88 2.20 5.73
C LEU A 268 13.96 2.97 4.40
N PHE A 269 14.09 2.25 3.28
CA PHE A 269 13.99 2.83 1.95
C PHE A 269 12.56 3.33 1.67
N GLY A 270 11.56 2.59 2.16
CA GLY A 270 10.15 2.93 2.03
C GLY A 270 9.64 4.06 2.93
N LYS A 271 10.49 4.72 3.74
CA LYS A 271 10.09 5.76 4.72
C LYS A 271 9.38 6.98 4.12
N LYS A 272 9.50 7.20 2.80
CA LYS A 272 8.79 8.26 2.07
C LYS A 272 7.33 7.91 1.81
N ALA A 273 6.93 6.63 1.92
CA ALA A 273 5.53 6.24 1.79
C ALA A 273 4.67 6.96 2.82
N LYS A 274 3.48 7.41 2.40
CA LYS A 274 2.56 8.10 3.31
C LYS A 274 2.06 7.18 4.42
N PHE A 275 1.94 5.88 4.14
CA PHE A 275 1.46 4.88 5.07
C PHE A 275 2.45 3.71 5.20
N ILE A 276 2.48 3.12 6.39
CA ILE A 276 3.13 1.83 6.66
C ILE A 276 2.09 0.88 7.26
N MET A 277 1.95 -0.31 6.65
CA MET A 277 1.00 -1.32 7.11
C MET A 277 1.70 -2.39 7.95
N LEU A 278 1.12 -2.67 9.11
CA LEU A 278 1.55 -3.75 10.01
C LEU A 278 0.85 -5.05 9.65
N GLY A 279 1.62 -6.08 9.32
CA GLY A 279 1.09 -7.42 9.12
C GLY A 279 0.72 -8.10 10.46
N HIS A 280 -0.10 -9.14 10.40
CA HIS A 280 -0.53 -9.90 11.57
C HIS A 280 0.45 -11.04 11.88
N VAL A 281 1.56 -10.71 12.54
CA VAL A 281 2.60 -11.68 12.87
C VAL A 281 3.08 -11.50 14.30
N LEU A 282 3.34 -12.60 14.98
CA LEU A 282 3.94 -12.60 16.32
C LEU A 282 5.46 -12.67 16.22
N VAL A 283 6.15 -11.76 16.91
CA VAL A 283 7.61 -11.71 17.02
C VAL A 283 8.03 -11.93 18.47
N PRO A 284 8.08 -13.19 18.97
CA PRO A 284 8.17 -13.46 20.40
C PRO A 284 9.45 -12.92 21.08
N LYS A 285 10.50 -12.66 20.30
CA LYS A 285 11.76 -12.06 20.82
C LYS A 285 11.71 -10.53 20.92
N ILE A 286 10.60 -9.91 20.52
CA ILE A 286 10.39 -8.47 20.60
C ILE A 286 9.18 -8.15 21.46
N SER A 287 8.04 -8.81 21.20
CA SER A 287 6.78 -8.54 21.88
C SER A 287 5.97 -9.83 22.07
N ALA A 288 5.20 -9.89 23.16
CA ALA A 288 4.19 -10.93 23.36
C ALA A 288 2.92 -10.67 22.53
N ASP A 289 2.76 -9.47 22.00
CA ASP A 289 1.61 -9.06 21.20
C ASP A 289 1.87 -9.23 19.71
N VAL A 290 0.80 -9.49 18.96
CA VAL A 290 0.82 -9.48 17.50
C VAL A 290 1.26 -8.10 17.00
N SER A 291 2.09 -8.03 15.96
CA SER A 291 2.70 -6.78 15.47
C SER A 291 1.69 -5.67 15.21
N SER A 292 0.51 -5.99 14.68
CA SER A 292 -0.60 -5.05 14.46
C SER A 292 -1.33 -4.59 15.74
N MET A 293 -0.88 -5.02 16.92
CA MET A 293 -1.41 -4.64 18.22
C MET A 293 -0.29 -4.36 19.25
N SER A 294 0.96 -4.23 18.78
CA SER A 294 2.14 -4.16 19.62
C SER A 294 2.74 -2.76 19.70
N LYS A 295 2.77 -2.22 20.91
CA LYS A 295 3.48 -0.97 21.20
C LYS A 295 4.99 -1.08 20.92
N ASP A 296 5.61 -2.22 21.24
CA ASP A 296 7.05 -2.43 21.01
C ASP A 296 7.39 -2.34 19.51
N ILE A 297 6.50 -2.84 18.65
CA ILE A 297 6.66 -2.76 17.19
C ILE A 297 6.47 -1.33 16.71
N VAL A 298 5.50 -0.59 17.23
CA VAL A 298 5.31 0.84 16.94
C VAL A 298 6.52 1.66 17.39
N ASP A 299 7.06 1.39 18.58
CA ASP A 299 8.25 2.05 19.11
C ASP A 299 9.49 1.78 18.23
N ILE A 300 9.63 0.59 17.65
CA ILE A 300 10.69 0.30 16.67
C ILE A 300 10.54 1.20 15.44
N ILE A 301 9.34 1.31 14.87
CA ILE A 301 9.10 2.16 13.69
C ILE A 301 9.46 3.61 14.01
N ARG A 302 8.96 4.14 15.12
CA ARG A 302 9.09 5.55 15.50
C ARG A 302 10.51 5.91 15.98
N HIS A 303 11.06 5.09 16.89
CA HIS A 303 12.29 5.46 17.62
C HIS A 303 13.56 4.80 17.08
N ASN A 304 13.48 3.59 16.50
CA ASN A 304 14.66 2.94 15.96
C ASN A 304 14.85 3.19 14.47
N LEU A 305 13.76 3.26 13.71
CA LEU A 305 13.81 3.45 12.25
C LEU A 305 13.56 4.91 11.83
N ASN A 306 13.07 5.76 12.75
CA ASN A 306 12.69 7.15 12.47
C ASN A 306 11.73 7.26 11.26
N ILE A 307 10.72 6.38 11.20
CA ILE A 307 9.69 6.38 10.19
C ILE A 307 8.46 7.09 10.76
N PHE A 308 7.99 8.15 10.08
CA PHE A 308 6.87 8.98 10.50
C PHE A 308 5.61 8.83 9.62
N SER A 309 5.59 7.82 8.76
CA SER A 309 4.39 7.42 8.01
C SER A 309 3.22 7.15 8.95
N ILE A 310 1.99 7.32 8.47
CA ILE A 310 0.79 6.87 9.21
C ILE A 310 0.88 5.34 9.34
N ILE A 311 0.74 4.83 10.57
CA ILE A 311 0.74 3.40 10.83
C ILE A 311 -0.69 2.88 10.70
N MET A 312 -0.88 1.87 9.86
CA MET A 312 -2.16 1.17 9.73
C MET A 312 -2.00 -0.34 9.94
N THR A 313 -3.07 -1.02 10.30
CA THR A 313 -3.09 -2.48 10.36
C THR A 313 -3.31 -3.08 8.98
N ASP A 314 -2.93 -4.34 8.79
CA ASP A 314 -3.50 -5.21 7.77
C ASP A 314 -4.98 -5.50 8.10
N ALA A 315 -5.68 -6.21 7.24
CA ALA A 315 -7.12 -6.42 7.29
C ALA A 315 -7.56 -7.28 8.49
N TYR A 316 -8.50 -6.77 9.28
CA TYR A 316 -8.95 -7.43 10.53
C TYR A 316 -9.95 -8.57 10.33
N ASP A 317 -10.36 -8.85 9.09
CA ASP A 317 -11.09 -10.06 8.71
C ASP A 317 -10.19 -11.28 8.42
N MET A 318 -8.86 -11.10 8.47
CA MET A 318 -7.90 -12.19 8.27
C MET A 318 -7.90 -13.19 9.43
N GLY A 319 -7.67 -14.49 9.10
CA GLY A 319 -7.69 -15.59 10.07
C GLY A 319 -6.74 -15.39 11.25
N ALA A 320 -5.59 -14.75 11.06
CA ALA A 320 -4.68 -14.39 12.14
C ALA A 320 -5.34 -13.56 13.27
N ILE A 321 -6.37 -12.78 12.96
CA ILE A 321 -7.12 -11.98 13.94
C ILE A 321 -8.39 -12.68 14.35
N VAL A 322 -9.28 -13.01 13.40
CA VAL A 322 -10.63 -13.51 13.74
C VAL A 322 -10.65 -14.86 14.46
N ASN A 323 -9.60 -15.67 14.28
CA ASN A 323 -9.46 -16.96 14.97
C ASN A 323 -8.91 -16.82 16.39
N ASN A 324 -8.27 -15.70 16.73
CA ASN A 324 -7.50 -15.57 17.97
C ASN A 324 -8.01 -14.45 18.89
N PHE A 325 -8.75 -13.47 18.39
CA PHE A 325 -9.16 -12.28 19.14
C PHE A 325 -10.60 -11.87 18.80
N SER A 326 -11.30 -11.24 19.76
CA SER A 326 -12.48 -10.47 19.40
C SER A 326 -12.08 -9.20 18.68
N LEU A 327 -12.92 -8.76 17.72
CA LEU A 327 -12.64 -7.56 16.91
C LEU A 327 -12.50 -6.32 17.78
N GLU A 328 -13.36 -6.17 18.80
CA GLU A 328 -13.31 -5.05 19.74
C GLU A 328 -11.98 -5.01 20.50
N HIS A 329 -11.54 -6.15 21.06
CA HIS A 329 -10.26 -6.25 21.75
C HIS A 329 -9.10 -5.85 20.84
N ALA A 330 -9.08 -6.39 19.62
CA ALA A 330 -8.03 -6.13 18.65
C ALA A 330 -7.97 -4.63 18.27
N ILE A 331 -9.11 -3.99 18.01
CA ILE A 331 -9.19 -2.56 17.70
C ILE A 331 -8.67 -1.71 18.87
N LYS A 332 -9.22 -1.90 20.07
CA LYS A 332 -8.82 -1.15 21.28
C LYS A 332 -7.31 -1.28 21.53
N LYS A 333 -6.80 -2.50 21.42
CA LYS A 333 -5.37 -2.78 21.65
C LYS A 333 -4.49 -2.11 20.61
N SER A 334 -4.86 -2.10 19.32
CA SER A 334 -4.12 -1.43 18.26
C SER A 334 -4.04 0.08 18.48
N LEU A 335 -5.17 0.72 18.70
CA LEU A 335 -5.21 2.17 18.92
C LEU A 335 -4.41 2.57 20.17
N ASN A 336 -4.53 1.81 21.27
CA ASN A 336 -3.75 2.03 22.50
C ASN A 336 -2.24 1.78 22.32
N SER A 337 -1.84 1.00 21.31
CA SER A 337 -0.43 0.76 20.97
C SER A 337 0.18 1.88 20.12
N GLY A 338 -0.60 2.89 19.72
CA GLY A 338 -0.16 4.00 18.89
C GLY A 338 -0.25 3.75 17.38
N ILE A 339 -1.08 2.79 16.98
CA ILE A 339 -1.46 2.59 15.57
C ILE A 339 -2.52 3.62 15.22
N ASP A 340 -2.37 4.27 14.08
CA ASP A 340 -3.19 5.41 13.68
C ASP A 340 -4.51 4.97 13.02
N ILE A 341 -4.50 3.84 12.29
CA ILE A 341 -5.64 3.37 11.48
C ILE A 341 -5.80 1.86 11.59
N VAL A 342 -7.04 1.41 11.72
CA VAL A 342 -7.43 0.00 11.62
C VAL A 342 -8.16 -0.25 10.32
N LEU A 343 -7.75 -1.29 9.56
CA LEU A 343 -8.37 -1.69 8.30
C LEU A 343 -9.42 -2.79 8.53
N ILE A 344 -10.68 -2.52 8.18
CA ILE A 344 -11.81 -3.43 8.33
C ILE A 344 -12.53 -3.61 6.99
N PRO A 345 -12.12 -4.56 6.13
CA PRO A 345 -12.64 -4.70 4.77
C PRO A 345 -14.10 -5.15 4.68
N GLU A 346 -14.58 -5.98 5.61
CA GLU A 346 -15.92 -6.57 5.53
C GLU A 346 -17.05 -5.67 6.03
N GLY A 347 -16.73 -4.42 6.41
CA GLY A 347 -17.71 -3.43 6.83
C GLY A 347 -18.41 -3.75 8.16
N PHE A 348 -19.06 -2.77 8.70
CA PHE A 348 -19.50 -2.56 10.07
C PHE A 348 -20.64 -3.46 10.62
N LYS A 349 -21.12 -4.45 9.92
CA LYS A 349 -22.16 -5.35 10.47
C LYS A 349 -21.76 -6.06 11.78
N LYS A 350 -20.50 -5.95 12.20
CA LYS A 350 -19.97 -6.58 13.42
C LYS A 350 -19.49 -5.61 14.51
N LEU A 351 -19.53 -4.30 14.25
CA LEU A 351 -19.17 -3.31 15.26
C LEU A 351 -20.42 -2.73 15.91
N ASN A 352 -20.98 -3.40 16.91
CA ASN A 352 -21.69 -2.70 17.98
C ASN A 352 -20.61 -1.97 18.80
N VAL A 353 -20.24 -0.78 18.38
CA VAL A 353 -19.43 0.13 19.20
C VAL A 353 -20.42 0.85 20.09
N GLU A 354 -20.85 0.21 21.15
CA GLU A 354 -21.34 0.90 22.34
C GLU A 354 -20.12 1.45 23.07
N GLU A 355 -20.10 2.77 23.28
CA GLU A 355 -19.20 3.73 23.90
C GLU A 355 -17.91 3.23 24.60
#